data_0b5865de509067b3a90f64a16d827976
#
_entry.id   0b5865de509067b3a90f64a16d827976
#
_cell.length_a   1.000
_cell.length_b   1.000
_cell.length_c   1.000
_cell.angle_alpha   90.00
_cell.angle_beta   90.00
_cell.angle_gamma   90.00
#
_symmetry.space_group_name_H-M   'P 1'
#
loop_
_entity.id
_entity.type
_entity.pdbx_description
1 polymer ?
#
loop_
_entity_poly.entity_id
_entity_poly.type
_entity_poly.pdbx_seq_one_letter_code
_entity_poly.pdbx_strand_id
1 'polypeptide(L)'
;WDGRRVHLPLRCTVRGEAFGQPDCGTDMVFDFAQLIAHVAKTRDLEAGSIVGSGTISNVDRSKGSACIVERRTLEQLDTGKPITPYLDFGDTVRIEMLDNDGRSIFGAIEQKVERLA
;
A
#
# COMPACT_ATOMS: atom_id res chain seq x y z
N TRP A 1 -15.10 -5.26 -4.47
CA TRP A 1 -14.51 -5.71 -5.73
C TRP A 1 -15.50 -5.52 -6.89
N ASP A 2 -15.10 -4.79 -7.89
CA ASP A 2 -15.93 -4.51 -9.10
C ASP A 2 -15.58 -5.42 -10.30
N GLY A 3 -14.80 -6.47 -10.07
CA GLY A 3 -14.25 -7.37 -11.08
C GLY A 3 -12.87 -6.97 -11.60
N ARG A 4 -12.37 -5.78 -11.22
CA ARG A 4 -11.08 -5.24 -11.67
C ARG A 4 -10.30 -4.53 -10.58
N ARG A 5 -10.97 -3.89 -9.62
CA ARG A 5 -10.39 -3.06 -8.56
C ARG A 5 -11.01 -3.38 -7.21
N VAL A 6 -10.26 -3.16 -6.15
CA VAL A 6 -10.74 -3.20 -4.76
C VAL A 6 -11.00 -1.77 -4.33
N HIS A 7 -12.24 -1.45 -3.96
CA HIS A 7 -12.63 -0.11 -3.49
C HIS A 7 -12.74 -0.08 -1.96
N LEU A 8 -11.59 -0.26 -1.31
CA LEU A 8 -11.46 -0.22 0.15
C LEU A 8 -10.14 0.47 0.53
N PRO A 9 -10.09 1.16 1.68
CA PRO A 9 -8.86 1.78 2.13
C PRO A 9 -7.85 0.74 2.63
N LEU A 10 -6.60 0.92 2.24
CA LEU A 10 -5.46 0.20 2.82
C LEU A 10 -4.99 0.97 4.05
N ARG A 11 -5.27 0.47 5.23
CA ARG A 11 -4.86 1.10 6.48
C ARG A 11 -3.41 0.77 6.79
N CYS A 12 -2.58 1.79 6.88
CA CYS A 12 -1.17 1.68 7.21
C CYS A 12 -0.88 2.41 8.52
N THR A 13 -0.20 1.72 9.43
CA THR A 13 0.26 2.25 10.70
C THR A 13 1.75 2.02 10.82
N VAL A 14 2.50 3.03 11.24
CA VAL A 14 3.94 2.96 11.47
C VAL A 14 4.23 3.46 12.88
N ARG A 15 5.00 2.70 13.66
CA ARG A 15 5.32 3.03 15.08
C ARG A 15 4.07 3.24 15.96
N GLY A 16 2.96 2.52 15.64
CA GLY A 16 1.70 2.66 16.35
C GLY A 16 0.84 3.87 15.94
N GLU A 17 1.34 4.73 15.06
CA GLU A 17 0.62 5.91 14.58
C GLU A 17 0.04 5.71 13.18
N ALA A 18 -1.11 6.32 12.90
CA ALA A 18 -1.72 6.27 11.58
C ALA A 18 -0.79 6.92 10.54
N PHE A 19 -0.44 6.15 9.52
CA PHE A 19 0.45 6.62 8.45
C PHE A 19 -0.32 7.01 7.18
N GLY A 20 -1.34 6.25 6.83
CA GLY A 20 -2.23 6.55 5.72
C GLY A 20 -3.32 5.50 5.56
N GLN A 21 -4.34 5.88 4.77
CA GLN A 21 -5.46 5.02 4.40
C GLN A 21 -5.95 5.30 2.97
N PRO A 22 -5.03 5.24 1.97
CA PRO A 22 -5.45 5.45 0.58
C PRO A 22 -6.40 4.34 0.13
N ASP A 23 -7.37 4.70 -0.70
CA ASP A 23 -8.30 3.74 -1.33
C ASP A 23 -7.61 3.00 -2.47
N CYS A 24 -7.74 1.68 -2.50
CA CYS A 24 -7.01 0.83 -3.46
C CYS A 24 -7.54 0.94 -4.88
N GLY A 25 -8.79 1.33 -5.09
CA GLY A 25 -9.41 1.44 -6.42
C GLY A 25 -9.36 2.85 -7.00
N THR A 26 -9.28 3.85 -6.12
CA THR A 26 -9.22 5.26 -6.51
C THR A 26 -7.83 5.59 -7.07
N ASP A 27 -7.80 6.32 -8.18
CA ASP A 27 -6.58 6.73 -8.90
C ASP A 27 -5.70 5.57 -9.41
N MET A 28 -6.20 4.34 -9.39
CA MET A 28 -5.51 3.19 -9.95
C MET A 28 -5.45 3.29 -11.48
N VAL A 29 -4.28 3.57 -12.03
CA VAL A 29 -4.08 3.80 -13.48
C VAL A 29 -4.36 2.53 -14.29
N PHE A 30 -3.79 1.41 -13.88
CA PHE A 30 -4.00 0.10 -14.52
C PHE A 30 -4.71 -0.84 -13.55
N ASP A 31 -5.88 -1.31 -13.92
CA ASP A 31 -6.61 -2.30 -13.13
C ASP A 31 -5.98 -3.71 -13.23
N PHE A 32 -6.40 -4.62 -12.34
CA PHE A 32 -5.82 -5.97 -12.31
C PHE A 32 -6.06 -6.76 -13.61
N ALA A 33 -7.18 -6.56 -14.29
CA ALA A 33 -7.44 -7.21 -15.58
C ALA A 33 -6.44 -6.74 -16.64
N GLN A 34 -6.11 -5.44 -16.67
CA GLN A 34 -5.09 -4.87 -17.57
C GLN A 34 -3.69 -5.39 -17.23
N LEU A 35 -3.32 -5.48 -15.95
CA LEU A 35 -2.03 -6.01 -15.50
C LEU A 35 -1.87 -7.47 -15.88
N ILE A 36 -2.89 -8.30 -15.65
CA ILE A 36 -2.89 -9.72 -16.01
C ILE A 36 -2.78 -9.87 -17.54
N ALA A 37 -3.61 -9.17 -18.30
CA ALA A 37 -3.58 -9.20 -19.76
C ALA A 37 -2.22 -8.74 -20.33
N HIS A 38 -1.56 -7.78 -19.67
CA HIS A 38 -0.25 -7.30 -20.07
C HIS A 38 0.85 -8.36 -19.87
N VAL A 39 0.93 -8.96 -18.69
CA VAL A 39 1.95 -9.96 -18.41
C VAL A 39 1.75 -11.24 -19.21
N ALA A 40 0.51 -11.63 -19.47
CA ALA A 40 0.17 -12.83 -20.26
C ALA A 40 0.54 -12.72 -21.76
N LYS A 41 0.89 -11.53 -22.25
CA LYS A 41 1.38 -11.35 -23.63
C LYS A 41 2.76 -12.00 -23.85
N THR A 42 3.56 -12.13 -22.82
CA THR A 42 4.96 -12.55 -22.93
C THR A 42 5.28 -13.84 -22.18
N ARG A 43 4.37 -14.32 -21.34
CA ARG A 43 4.58 -15.52 -20.51
C ARG A 43 3.26 -16.12 -20.07
N ASP A 44 3.26 -17.41 -19.87
CA ASP A 44 2.14 -18.11 -19.26
C ASP A 44 2.09 -17.82 -17.75
N LEU A 45 0.88 -17.67 -17.22
CA LEU A 45 0.63 -17.53 -15.79
C LEU A 45 0.14 -18.88 -15.25
N GLU A 46 0.89 -19.43 -14.31
CA GLU A 46 0.56 -20.69 -13.67
C GLU A 46 -0.10 -20.51 -12.31
N ALA A 47 -0.64 -21.58 -11.75
CA ALA A 47 -1.15 -21.58 -10.39
C ALA A 47 -0.06 -21.15 -9.40
N GLY A 48 -0.36 -20.17 -8.54
CA GLY A 48 0.60 -19.58 -7.62
C GLY A 48 1.31 -18.32 -8.14
N SER A 49 1.07 -17.90 -9.39
CA SER A 49 1.56 -16.61 -9.88
C SER A 49 0.93 -15.45 -9.10
N ILE A 50 1.77 -14.50 -8.68
CA ILE A 50 1.33 -13.30 -7.95
C ILE A 50 1.43 -12.09 -8.88
N VAL A 51 0.34 -11.34 -9.01
CA VAL A 51 0.29 -10.07 -9.74
C VAL A 51 0.06 -8.94 -8.76
N GLY A 52 1.03 -8.02 -8.65
CA GLY A 52 0.95 -6.85 -7.79
C GLY A 52 0.69 -5.57 -8.57
N SER A 53 -0.16 -4.70 -8.03
CA SER A 53 -0.47 -3.39 -8.62
C SER A 53 0.57 -2.31 -8.32
N GLY A 54 1.52 -2.59 -7.46
CA GLY A 54 2.45 -1.59 -6.92
C GLY A 54 1.86 -0.81 -5.72
N THR A 55 2.53 0.26 -5.33
CA THR A 55 2.13 1.10 -4.18
C THR A 55 0.78 1.77 -4.42
N ILE A 56 -0.09 1.69 -3.41
CA ILE A 56 -1.37 2.41 -3.42
C ILE A 56 -1.11 3.87 -3.08
N SER A 57 -1.57 4.77 -3.95
CA SER A 57 -1.45 6.22 -3.79
C SER A 57 -2.69 6.92 -4.32
N ASN A 58 -3.15 7.97 -3.64
CA ASN A 58 -4.26 8.80 -4.10
C ASN A 58 -3.81 10.24 -4.36
N VAL A 59 -4.46 10.89 -5.31
CA VAL A 59 -4.27 12.33 -5.57
C VAL A 59 -4.67 13.16 -4.35
N ASP A 60 -5.70 12.70 -3.63
CA ASP A 60 -6.13 13.30 -2.36
C ASP A 60 -5.09 13.02 -1.25
N ARG A 61 -4.22 13.97 -1.00
CA ARG A 61 -3.16 13.90 0.02
C ARG A 61 -3.66 13.75 1.45
N SER A 62 -4.94 14.07 1.73
CA SER A 62 -5.54 13.87 3.05
C SER A 62 -5.64 12.40 3.45
N LYS A 63 -5.58 11.48 2.48
CA LYS A 63 -5.55 10.03 2.70
C LYS A 63 -4.22 9.53 3.26
N GLY A 64 -3.20 10.39 3.33
CA GLY A 64 -1.85 9.98 3.72
C GLY A 64 -1.18 9.11 2.67
N SER A 65 -0.18 8.33 3.09
CA SER A 65 0.63 7.50 2.19
C SER A 65 0.66 6.05 2.64
N ALA A 66 0.81 5.12 1.70
CA ALA A 66 1.07 3.71 1.99
C ALA A 66 2.57 3.35 1.87
N CYS A 67 3.43 4.33 1.58
CA CYS A 67 4.85 4.14 1.36
C CYS A 67 5.64 5.28 2.00
N ILE A 68 6.72 4.95 2.71
CA ILE A 68 7.59 5.97 3.36
C ILE A 68 8.28 6.85 2.31
N VAL A 69 8.70 6.28 1.17
CA VAL A 69 9.33 7.07 0.10
C VAL A 69 8.36 8.10 -0.47
N GLU A 70 7.10 7.71 -0.69
CA GLU A 70 6.06 8.63 -1.14
C GLU A 70 5.87 9.78 -0.13
N ARG A 71 5.69 9.48 1.15
CA ARG A 71 5.56 10.49 2.20
C ARG A 71 6.75 11.47 2.20
N ARG A 72 7.95 10.95 2.15
CA ARG A 72 9.19 11.76 2.12
C ARG A 72 9.29 12.62 0.86
N THR A 73 8.84 12.11 -0.30
CA THR A 73 8.83 12.87 -1.55
C THR A 73 7.83 14.04 -1.47
N LEU A 74 6.64 13.79 -0.94
CA LEU A 74 5.65 14.85 -0.73
C LEU A 74 6.17 15.93 0.24
N GLU A 75 6.78 15.53 1.34
CA GLU A 75 7.41 16.46 2.29
C GLU A 75 8.52 17.29 1.62
N GLN A 76 9.34 16.65 0.78
CA GLN A 76 10.40 17.34 0.02
C GLN A 76 9.82 18.40 -0.92
N LEU A 77 8.70 18.09 -1.59
CA LEU A 77 8.03 19.04 -2.49
C LEU A 77 7.39 20.19 -1.71
N ASP A 78 6.81 19.93 -0.56
CA ASP A 78 6.05 20.92 0.21
C ASP A 78 6.94 21.81 1.08
N THR A 79 8.02 21.25 1.66
CA THR A 79 8.84 21.93 2.67
C THR A 79 10.33 22.07 2.29
N GLY A 80 10.73 21.52 1.15
CA GLY A 80 12.12 21.53 0.69
C GLY A 80 13.01 20.44 1.31
N LYS A 81 12.50 19.64 2.27
CA LYS A 81 13.25 18.54 2.88
C LYS A 81 12.31 17.45 3.44
N PRO A 82 12.71 16.17 3.39
CA PRO A 82 11.96 15.09 4.01
C PRO A 82 12.10 15.16 5.54
N ILE A 83 11.01 14.92 6.26
CA ILE A 83 10.94 14.94 7.72
C ILE A 83 10.77 13.51 8.26
N THR A 84 9.91 12.70 7.64
CA THR A 84 9.63 11.31 8.04
C THR A 84 10.90 10.47 7.95
N PRO A 85 11.39 9.83 9.05
CA PRO A 85 12.52 8.93 8.98
C PRO A 85 12.14 7.61 8.31
N TYR A 86 13.14 6.90 7.77
CA TYR A 86 12.97 5.50 7.40
C TYR A 86 12.79 4.63 8.65
N LEU A 87 12.37 3.37 8.44
CA LEU A 87 12.26 2.41 9.53
C LEU A 87 13.64 2.10 10.13
N ASP A 88 13.68 1.98 11.46
CA ASP A 88 14.84 1.57 12.21
C ASP A 88 14.51 0.32 13.05
N PHE A 89 15.53 -0.29 13.64
CA PHE A 89 15.34 -1.44 14.53
C PHE A 89 14.40 -1.10 15.69
N GLY A 90 13.43 -1.97 15.92
CA GLY A 90 12.39 -1.77 16.92
C GLY A 90 11.10 -1.15 16.39
N ASP A 91 11.13 -0.53 15.21
CA ASP A 91 9.93 0.03 14.59
C ASP A 91 8.92 -1.05 14.19
N THR A 92 7.65 -0.71 14.30
CA THR A 92 6.54 -1.59 13.93
C THR A 92 5.79 -1.04 12.74
N VAL A 93 5.34 -1.97 11.89
CA VAL A 93 4.45 -1.67 10.74
C VAL A 93 3.25 -2.57 10.84
N ARG A 94 2.05 -1.98 10.71
CA ARG A 94 0.80 -2.71 10.56
C ARG A 94 0.10 -2.28 9.29
N ILE A 95 -0.30 -3.25 8.47
CA ILE A 95 -1.05 -3.03 7.23
C ILE A 95 -2.28 -3.93 7.26
N GLU A 96 -3.46 -3.36 7.03
CA GLU A 96 -4.73 -4.07 7.11
C GLU A 96 -5.77 -3.46 6.18
N MET A 97 -6.65 -4.30 5.66
CA MET A 97 -7.82 -3.88 4.90
C MET A 97 -9.08 -4.40 5.61
N LEU A 98 -9.97 -3.48 5.94
CA LEU A 98 -11.25 -3.81 6.56
C LEU A 98 -12.39 -3.62 5.57
N ASP A 99 -13.42 -4.47 5.67
CA ASP A 99 -14.68 -4.27 4.98
C ASP A 99 -15.52 -3.15 5.64
N ASN A 100 -16.70 -2.90 5.10
CA ASN A 100 -17.61 -1.86 5.61
C ASN A 100 -18.16 -2.16 7.00
N ASP A 101 -18.11 -3.42 7.44
CA ASP A 101 -18.53 -3.87 8.77
C ASP A 101 -17.35 -3.84 9.78
N GLY A 102 -16.17 -3.43 9.34
CA GLY A 102 -14.96 -3.38 10.15
C GLY A 102 -14.25 -4.72 10.33
N ARG A 103 -14.58 -5.73 9.51
CA ARG A 103 -13.92 -7.03 9.54
C ARG A 103 -12.71 -7.04 8.63
N SER A 104 -11.61 -7.64 9.08
CA SER A 104 -10.42 -7.82 8.26
C SER A 104 -10.68 -8.83 7.14
N ILE A 105 -10.39 -8.43 5.88
CA ILE A 105 -10.62 -9.28 4.70
C ILE A 105 -9.49 -10.30 4.54
N PHE A 106 -8.25 -9.88 4.75
CA PHE A 106 -7.06 -10.69 4.49
C PHE A 106 -6.23 -10.99 5.74
N GLY A 107 -6.70 -10.56 6.92
CA GLY A 107 -5.88 -10.48 8.12
C GLY A 107 -4.98 -9.25 8.11
N ALA A 108 -4.23 -9.05 9.18
CA ALA A 108 -3.27 -7.96 9.32
C ALA A 108 -1.85 -8.46 9.09
N ILE A 109 -1.07 -7.66 8.36
CA ILE A 109 0.39 -7.75 8.43
C ILE A 109 0.79 -6.86 9.61
N GLU A 110 1.45 -7.44 10.61
CA GLU A 110 1.97 -6.71 11.77
C GLU A 110 3.37 -7.23 12.06
N GLN A 111 4.35 -6.39 11.79
CA GLN A 111 5.75 -6.78 11.85
C GLN A 111 6.59 -5.71 12.52
N LYS A 112 7.67 -6.16 13.16
CA LYS A 112 8.69 -5.34 13.78
C LYS A 112 10.02 -5.51 13.05
N VAL A 113 10.73 -4.42 12.86
CA VAL A 113 12.09 -4.44 12.29
C VAL A 113 13.06 -4.93 13.35
N GLU A 114 13.78 -6.01 13.09
CA GLU A 114 14.73 -6.59 14.01
C GLU A 114 16.11 -6.74 13.37
N ARG A 115 17.15 -6.65 14.20
CA ARG A 115 18.51 -6.95 13.74
C ARG A 115 18.67 -8.46 13.63
N LEU A 116 19.23 -8.93 12.53
CA LEU A 116 19.69 -10.31 12.45
C LEU A 116 20.84 -10.51 13.44
N ALA A 117 20.76 -11.62 14.19
CA ALA A 117 21.81 -12.05 15.11
C ALA A 117 23.04 -12.54 14.34
#